data_0f36f04eaf3266d543400bbd7204d7c5
#
_entry.id   0f36f04eaf3266d543400bbd7204d7c5
#
_cell.length_a   1.000
_cell.length_b   1.000
_cell.length_c   1.000
_cell.angle_alpha   90.00
_cell.angle_beta   90.00
_cell.angle_gamma   90.00
#
_symmetry.space_group_name_H-M   'P 1'
#
loop_
_entity.id
_entity.type
_entity.pdbx_description
1 polymer ?
#
loop_
_entity_poly.entity_id
_entity_poly.type
_entity_poly.pdbx_seq_one_letter_code
_entity_poly.pdbx_strand_id
1 'polypeptide(L)'
;MSILYEERLDGALPDVDRTSVLMALREHVPGLEILHTDEEIIPYECDGLSAYRTRPLLVVLPKQMEQVTAILAVCHRLRVPVVTRGAGTGLSGGALPPEKGVLLVMARFKEILDINPVGRRARVQPGVRNLAISQAVAPHNLYYAPDPSSQIACSIGGNVAENAGGVHCLKYGLTVHNLLKIEVQTLDGEALTLGSDALDSPGFDLLALFTGSEGMLGVTTEVTVKLLPKPPVARVLLASFDSVEKAGLAVGDIIANGIIPGGLEMMDNLSIRAAEDFIHAGYPVDAEAILLCELDGVESDVQEDCERVNDILLKAGATDVRLAQDEAERVRFWAGRKNAFPAVGRISPDYYCMDGTIPRRALPGVLEGIARLSQQYDLRVANVFHAGDGNMHPLILFDANEPGEFARAEELGGKILELCVEVGGSISGEHGIGREKINQMCAQFNSDEITTFHAVKAAFDPDGLLNPGKNIPTLHRCAEFGAMHVHHGHLPFPELERF
;
A
#
# COMPACT_ATOMS: atom_id res chain seq x y z
N MET A 1 -10.20 -20.54 -21.45
CA MET A 1 -9.14 -19.55 -21.70
C MET A 1 -8.27 -19.33 -20.46
N SER A 2 -8.82 -19.26 -19.24
CA SER A 2 -8.07 -19.08 -17.98
C SER A 2 -7.14 -20.25 -17.61
N ILE A 3 -7.61 -21.50 -17.72
CA ILE A 3 -6.80 -22.70 -17.44
C ILE A 3 -5.58 -22.76 -18.37
N LEU A 4 -5.76 -22.43 -19.66
CA LEU A 4 -4.64 -22.34 -20.62
C LEU A 4 -3.65 -21.20 -20.30
N TYR A 5 -4.09 -20.15 -19.57
CA TYR A 5 -3.22 -19.08 -19.12
C TYR A 5 -2.43 -19.49 -17.87
N GLU A 6 -3.07 -20.17 -16.91
CA GLU A 6 -2.38 -20.74 -15.73
C GLU A 6 -1.35 -21.79 -16.13
N GLU A 7 -1.68 -22.70 -17.05
CA GLU A 7 -0.71 -23.66 -17.61
C GLU A 7 0.47 -22.99 -18.31
N ARG A 8 0.28 -21.75 -18.86
CA ARG A 8 1.39 -20.94 -19.37
C ARG A 8 2.22 -20.30 -18.29
N LEU A 9 1.62 -19.92 -17.15
CA LEU A 9 2.33 -19.36 -16.00
C LEU A 9 3.13 -20.42 -15.24
N ASP A 10 2.61 -21.65 -15.16
CA ASP A 10 3.31 -22.83 -14.62
C ASP A 10 4.33 -23.43 -15.61
N GLY A 11 4.22 -23.09 -16.91
CA GLY A 11 5.24 -23.40 -17.91
C GLY A 11 6.56 -22.73 -17.51
N ALA A 12 7.58 -23.51 -17.20
CA ALA A 12 8.89 -23.01 -16.79
C ALA A 12 9.34 -21.89 -17.74
N LEU A 13 9.49 -20.68 -17.19
CA LEU A 13 10.11 -19.58 -17.92
C LEU A 13 11.44 -20.05 -18.51
N PRO A 14 11.82 -19.65 -19.74
CA PRO A 14 13.05 -20.09 -20.34
C PRO A 14 14.21 -19.83 -19.39
N ASP A 15 15.12 -20.78 -19.29
CA ASP A 15 16.34 -20.62 -18.48
C ASP A 15 17.31 -19.73 -19.26
N VAL A 16 17.06 -18.41 -19.17
CA VAL A 16 17.90 -17.39 -19.83
C VAL A 16 18.99 -16.97 -18.84
N ASP A 17 20.24 -17.18 -19.23
CA ASP A 17 21.37 -16.79 -18.38
C ASP A 17 21.59 -15.27 -18.36
N ARG A 18 22.18 -14.79 -17.26
CA ARG A 18 22.49 -13.37 -17.01
C ARG A 18 23.28 -12.75 -18.17
N THR A 19 24.24 -13.47 -18.73
CA THR A 19 25.14 -12.97 -19.76
C THR A 19 24.38 -12.69 -21.04
N SER A 20 23.50 -13.58 -21.46
CA SER A 20 22.67 -13.43 -22.65
C SER A 20 21.78 -12.20 -22.59
N VAL A 21 21.11 -11.98 -21.43
CA VAL A 21 20.26 -10.79 -21.21
C VAL A 21 21.10 -9.52 -21.20
N LEU A 22 22.24 -9.53 -20.52
CA LEU A 22 23.16 -8.40 -20.44
C LEU A 22 23.68 -7.98 -21.82
N MET A 23 24.09 -8.95 -22.64
CA MET A 23 24.58 -8.67 -24.01
C MET A 23 23.46 -8.09 -24.87
N ALA A 24 22.25 -8.66 -24.83
CA ALA A 24 21.13 -8.15 -25.61
C ALA A 24 20.73 -6.73 -25.19
N LEU A 25 20.72 -6.41 -23.90
CA LEU A 25 20.43 -5.06 -23.41
C LEU A 25 21.52 -4.06 -23.85
N ARG A 26 22.81 -4.41 -23.77
CA ARG A 26 23.92 -3.56 -24.23
C ARG A 26 23.88 -3.28 -25.73
N GLU A 27 23.47 -4.26 -26.52
CA GLU A 27 23.34 -4.14 -27.97
C GLU A 27 22.15 -3.24 -28.37
N HIS A 28 20.99 -3.42 -27.72
CA HIS A 28 19.74 -2.79 -28.18
C HIS A 28 19.36 -1.53 -27.40
N VAL A 29 20.01 -1.26 -26.26
CA VAL A 29 19.70 -0.10 -25.40
C VAL A 29 20.98 0.71 -25.12
N PRO A 30 21.43 1.53 -26.05
CA PRO A 30 22.65 2.31 -25.91
C PRO A 30 22.62 3.23 -24.67
N GLY A 31 23.75 3.27 -23.94
CA GLY A 31 23.89 4.15 -22.76
C GLY A 31 23.06 3.76 -21.54
N LEU A 32 22.42 2.60 -21.55
CA LEU A 32 21.70 2.07 -20.38
C LEU A 32 22.69 1.75 -19.25
N GLU A 33 22.37 2.20 -18.06
CA GLU A 33 23.05 1.82 -16.83
C GLU A 33 22.50 0.47 -16.34
N ILE A 34 23.37 -0.54 -16.27
CA ILE A 34 23.00 -1.92 -15.92
C ILE A 34 23.89 -2.37 -14.76
N LEU A 35 23.28 -2.72 -13.64
CA LEU A 35 23.93 -3.36 -12.50
C LEU A 35 23.85 -4.88 -12.69
N HIS A 36 24.98 -5.57 -12.60
CA HIS A 36 25.07 -6.97 -12.98
C HIS A 36 25.99 -7.81 -12.09
N THR A 37 26.81 -7.18 -11.22
CA THR A 37 27.58 -7.91 -10.22
C THR A 37 26.73 -8.12 -8.96
N ASP A 38 27.08 -9.14 -8.19
CA ASP A 38 26.31 -9.47 -6.98
C ASP A 38 26.33 -8.32 -5.97
N GLU A 39 27.45 -7.60 -5.83
CA GLU A 39 27.59 -6.44 -4.94
C GLU A 39 26.70 -5.28 -5.35
N GLU A 40 26.55 -5.05 -6.67
CA GLU A 40 25.69 -3.98 -7.21
C GLU A 40 24.21 -4.30 -7.03
N ILE A 41 23.82 -5.60 -7.08
CA ILE A 41 22.44 -6.07 -7.04
C ILE A 41 21.90 -6.18 -5.61
N ILE A 42 22.72 -6.51 -4.60
CA ILE A 42 22.31 -6.70 -3.20
C ILE A 42 21.39 -5.59 -2.68
N PRO A 43 21.63 -4.28 -2.93
CA PRO A 43 20.74 -3.23 -2.45
C PRO A 43 19.31 -3.27 -3.00
N TYR A 44 19.06 -4.11 -4.00
CA TYR A 44 17.78 -4.25 -4.69
C TYR A 44 17.07 -5.58 -4.43
N GLU A 45 17.60 -6.44 -3.55
CA GLU A 45 17.07 -7.79 -3.30
C GLU A 45 15.74 -7.83 -2.55
N CYS A 46 15.29 -6.70 -1.98
CA CYS A 46 13.99 -6.55 -1.30
C CYS A 46 13.39 -5.16 -1.57
N ASP A 47 12.14 -4.98 -1.24
CA ASP A 47 11.50 -3.67 -1.06
C ASP A 47 11.46 -3.28 0.43
N GLY A 48 10.46 -2.50 0.88
CA GLY A 48 10.29 -2.14 2.29
C GLY A 48 9.95 -3.33 3.19
N LEU A 49 9.41 -4.40 2.64
CA LEU A 49 9.21 -5.68 3.33
C LEU A 49 10.50 -6.52 3.25
N SER A 50 11.45 -6.23 4.12
CA SER A 50 12.78 -6.83 4.11
C SER A 50 12.82 -8.32 4.50
N ALA A 51 11.68 -8.88 4.93
CA ALA A 51 11.53 -10.29 5.27
C ALA A 51 11.69 -11.22 4.04
N TYR A 52 11.28 -10.74 2.85
CA TYR A 52 11.47 -11.45 1.60
C TYR A 52 12.64 -10.87 0.83
N ARG A 53 13.54 -11.75 0.36
CA ARG A 53 14.72 -11.34 -0.42
C ARG A 53 14.88 -12.25 -1.62
N THR A 54 15.07 -11.64 -2.79
CA THR A 54 15.36 -12.35 -4.04
C THR A 54 16.27 -11.50 -4.90
N ARG A 55 17.32 -12.08 -5.48
CA ARG A 55 18.25 -11.36 -6.36
C ARG A 55 17.79 -11.48 -7.80
N PRO A 56 17.63 -10.34 -8.53
CA PRO A 56 17.33 -10.40 -9.96
C PRO A 56 18.55 -10.83 -10.79
N LEU A 57 18.30 -11.19 -12.05
CA LEU A 57 19.41 -11.35 -13.01
C LEU A 57 20.18 -10.04 -13.19
N LEU A 58 19.46 -8.95 -13.38
CA LEU A 58 20.00 -7.61 -13.65
C LEU A 58 19.10 -6.56 -13.03
N VAL A 59 19.72 -5.42 -12.67
CA VAL A 59 19.00 -4.18 -12.37
C VAL A 59 19.29 -3.16 -13.44
N VAL A 60 18.26 -2.54 -14.01
CA VAL A 60 18.41 -1.54 -15.09
C VAL A 60 17.85 -0.19 -14.65
N LEU A 61 18.60 0.89 -14.91
CA LEU A 61 18.28 2.26 -14.51
C LEU A 61 18.18 3.18 -15.75
N PRO A 62 17.07 3.11 -16.50
CA PRO A 62 16.88 3.94 -17.67
C PRO A 62 16.78 5.44 -17.29
N LYS A 63 17.18 6.30 -18.22
CA LYS A 63 17.16 7.77 -18.10
C LYS A 63 16.22 8.44 -19.11
N GLN A 64 15.76 7.69 -20.10
CA GLN A 64 14.93 8.16 -21.21
C GLN A 64 13.85 7.13 -21.50
N MET A 65 12.71 7.58 -22.00
CA MET A 65 11.56 6.70 -22.30
C MET A 65 11.88 5.66 -23.38
N GLU A 66 12.66 6.05 -24.37
CA GLU A 66 13.10 5.15 -25.44
C GLU A 66 13.88 3.95 -24.88
N GLN A 67 14.62 4.16 -23.79
CA GLN A 67 15.30 3.05 -23.11
C GLN A 67 14.30 2.12 -22.42
N VAL A 68 13.24 2.65 -21.80
CA VAL A 68 12.20 1.81 -21.18
C VAL A 68 11.54 0.92 -22.22
N THR A 69 11.09 1.52 -23.34
CA THR A 69 10.49 0.77 -24.45
C THR A 69 11.43 -0.30 -24.99
N ALA A 70 12.71 0.05 -25.20
CA ALA A 70 13.69 -0.90 -25.70
C ALA A 70 14.01 -2.03 -24.71
N ILE A 71 14.05 -1.76 -23.39
CA ILE A 71 14.22 -2.77 -22.34
C ILE A 71 13.05 -3.75 -22.39
N LEU A 72 11.81 -3.25 -22.40
CA LEU A 72 10.61 -4.08 -22.44
C LEU A 72 10.61 -4.97 -23.71
N ALA A 73 10.92 -4.41 -24.88
CA ALA A 73 11.02 -5.16 -26.12
C ALA A 73 12.10 -6.26 -26.08
N VAL A 74 13.25 -6.00 -25.46
CA VAL A 74 14.31 -7.03 -25.28
C VAL A 74 13.81 -8.13 -24.34
N CYS A 75 13.24 -7.76 -23.19
CA CYS A 75 12.73 -8.73 -22.21
C CYS A 75 11.59 -9.57 -22.80
N HIS A 76 10.65 -8.95 -23.52
CA HIS A 76 9.58 -9.66 -24.22
C HIS A 76 10.13 -10.68 -25.23
N ARG A 77 11.05 -10.27 -26.11
CA ARG A 77 11.66 -11.15 -27.12
C ARG A 77 12.37 -12.35 -26.47
N LEU A 78 13.07 -12.14 -25.36
CA LEU A 78 13.81 -13.17 -24.65
C LEU A 78 12.94 -13.93 -23.63
N ARG A 79 11.67 -13.54 -23.47
CA ARG A 79 10.73 -14.06 -22.46
C ARG A 79 11.28 -13.95 -21.03
N VAL A 80 11.91 -12.83 -20.72
CA VAL A 80 12.49 -12.54 -19.40
C VAL A 80 11.50 -11.71 -18.59
N PRO A 81 11.14 -12.13 -17.38
CA PRO A 81 10.25 -11.38 -16.51
C PRO A 81 10.80 -9.99 -16.17
N VAL A 82 9.89 -9.02 -16.04
CA VAL A 82 10.21 -7.65 -15.64
C VAL A 82 9.42 -7.28 -14.41
N VAL A 83 10.12 -6.82 -13.37
CA VAL A 83 9.49 -6.16 -12.22
C VAL A 83 9.85 -4.69 -12.24
N THR A 84 8.86 -3.82 -12.21
CA THR A 84 9.05 -2.38 -12.14
C THR A 84 9.20 -1.94 -10.69
N ARG A 85 10.20 -1.09 -10.40
CA ARG A 85 10.45 -0.55 -9.07
C ARG A 85 10.51 0.97 -9.11
N GLY A 86 9.75 1.61 -8.22
CA GLY A 86 9.90 3.02 -7.90
C GLY A 86 10.99 3.24 -6.84
N ALA A 87 10.61 3.75 -5.68
CA ALA A 87 11.52 3.93 -4.55
C ALA A 87 11.75 2.64 -3.72
N GLY A 88 10.90 1.62 -3.88
CA GLY A 88 11.00 0.38 -3.13
C GLY A 88 10.59 0.51 -1.66
N THR A 89 9.66 1.39 -1.35
CA THR A 89 9.13 1.62 0.00
C THR A 89 7.90 0.78 0.32
N GLY A 90 7.35 0.03 -0.65
CA GLY A 90 6.19 -0.84 -0.47
C GLY A 90 6.42 -1.93 0.58
N LEU A 91 5.36 -2.34 1.29
CA LEU A 91 5.40 -3.29 2.39
C LEU A 91 4.72 -4.62 2.07
N SER A 92 4.39 -4.88 0.80
CA SER A 92 3.70 -6.11 0.36
C SER A 92 4.61 -7.08 -0.42
N GLY A 93 5.86 -6.70 -0.71
CA GLY A 93 6.71 -7.43 -1.62
C GLY A 93 6.32 -7.24 -3.11
N GLY A 94 5.54 -6.19 -3.42
CA GLY A 94 5.11 -5.85 -4.78
C GLY A 94 6.28 -5.56 -5.72
N ALA A 95 7.32 -4.89 -5.22
CA ALA A 95 8.55 -4.59 -5.95
C ALA A 95 9.69 -5.60 -5.70
N LEU A 96 9.41 -6.75 -5.06
CA LEU A 96 10.38 -7.83 -4.89
C LEU A 96 10.84 -8.34 -6.26
N PRO A 97 12.14 -8.34 -6.59
CA PRO A 97 12.59 -8.76 -7.91
C PRO A 97 12.38 -10.25 -8.16
N PRO A 98 12.21 -10.69 -9.41
CA PRO A 98 12.19 -12.09 -9.77
C PRO A 98 13.59 -12.63 -9.89
N GLU A 99 13.84 -13.87 -9.43
CA GLU A 99 15.17 -14.50 -9.51
C GLU A 99 15.71 -14.60 -10.95
N LYS A 100 14.84 -14.91 -11.90
CA LYS A 100 15.18 -15.10 -13.33
C LYS A 100 14.70 -13.92 -14.19
N GLY A 101 14.69 -12.69 -13.67
CA GLY A 101 14.18 -11.54 -14.39
C GLY A 101 14.96 -10.26 -14.18
N VAL A 102 14.49 -9.21 -14.82
CA VAL A 102 15.08 -7.86 -14.78
C VAL A 102 14.27 -6.98 -13.83
N LEU A 103 14.97 -6.27 -12.95
CA LEU A 103 14.39 -5.21 -12.14
C LEU A 103 14.54 -3.86 -12.87
N LEU A 104 13.42 -3.29 -13.32
CA LEU A 104 13.34 -2.01 -14.01
C LEU A 104 13.12 -0.89 -13.00
N VAL A 105 14.17 -0.10 -12.71
CA VAL A 105 14.12 0.95 -11.68
C VAL A 105 13.82 2.31 -12.32
N MET A 106 12.63 2.86 -12.02
CA MET A 106 12.14 4.13 -12.58
C MET A 106 12.56 5.37 -11.76
N ALA A 107 13.39 5.23 -10.76
CA ALA A 107 13.77 6.31 -9.82
C ALA A 107 14.51 7.50 -10.47
N ARG A 108 15.00 7.36 -11.71
CA ARG A 108 15.62 8.44 -12.44
C ARG A 108 14.65 9.38 -13.15
N PHE A 109 13.42 8.95 -13.33
CA PHE A 109 12.32 9.74 -13.91
C PHE A 109 11.66 10.61 -12.82
N LYS A 110 12.29 11.73 -12.47
CA LYS A 110 11.93 12.58 -11.32
C LYS A 110 11.58 14.03 -11.67
N GLU A 111 11.22 14.29 -12.92
CA GLU A 111 10.87 15.64 -13.37
C GLU A 111 9.38 15.93 -13.16
N ILE A 112 9.07 17.14 -12.70
CA ILE A 112 7.73 17.72 -12.73
C ILE A 112 7.62 18.39 -14.09
N LEU A 113 6.81 17.81 -14.98
CA LEU A 113 6.75 18.18 -16.39
C LEU A 113 5.88 19.42 -16.64
N ASP A 114 4.78 19.55 -15.87
CA ASP A 114 3.87 20.67 -15.99
C ASP A 114 3.13 20.92 -14.68
N ILE A 115 2.86 22.17 -14.35
CA ILE A 115 1.99 22.57 -13.25
C ILE A 115 0.96 23.55 -13.81
N ASN A 116 -0.32 23.18 -13.71
CA ASN A 116 -1.45 24.02 -14.11
C ASN A 116 -2.29 24.42 -12.89
N PRO A 117 -2.01 25.57 -12.26
CA PRO A 117 -2.74 25.99 -11.06
C PRO A 117 -4.22 26.27 -11.29
N VAL A 118 -4.57 26.78 -12.47
CA VAL A 118 -5.96 27.08 -12.84
C VAL A 118 -6.77 25.80 -13.01
N GLY A 119 -6.18 24.80 -13.71
CA GLY A 119 -6.77 23.47 -13.88
C GLY A 119 -6.58 22.56 -12.65
N ARG A 120 -5.87 23.03 -11.60
CA ARG A 120 -5.57 22.28 -10.38
C ARG A 120 -5.01 20.88 -10.66
N ARG A 121 -3.97 20.82 -11.49
CA ARG A 121 -3.31 19.56 -11.86
C ARG A 121 -1.81 19.76 -12.00
N ALA A 122 -1.07 18.67 -11.84
CA ALA A 122 0.34 18.60 -12.17
C ALA A 122 0.62 17.31 -12.97
N ARG A 123 1.47 17.39 -13.99
CA ARG A 123 1.97 16.26 -14.75
C ARG A 123 3.41 15.99 -14.35
N VAL A 124 3.68 14.76 -13.94
CA VAL A 124 4.95 14.37 -13.33
C VAL A 124 5.43 13.02 -13.83
N GLN A 125 6.72 12.78 -13.79
CA GLN A 125 7.33 11.49 -14.07
C GLN A 125 7.18 10.52 -12.88
N PRO A 126 7.19 9.19 -13.08
CA PRO A 126 6.84 8.20 -12.06
C PRO A 126 7.81 8.13 -10.87
N GLY A 127 9.05 8.56 -11.02
CA GLY A 127 10.05 8.60 -9.94
C GLY A 127 9.99 9.88 -9.08
N VAL A 128 9.08 10.83 -9.36
CA VAL A 128 8.87 12.00 -8.51
C VAL A 128 8.38 11.54 -7.14
N ARG A 129 8.98 12.08 -6.07
CA ARG A 129 8.55 11.79 -4.70
C ARG A 129 7.17 12.39 -4.43
N ASN A 130 6.32 11.66 -3.74
CA ASN A 130 4.98 12.11 -3.38
C ASN A 130 4.99 13.54 -2.78
N LEU A 131 5.74 13.76 -1.70
CA LEU A 131 5.82 15.06 -1.04
C LEU A 131 6.36 16.18 -1.95
N ALA A 132 7.24 15.87 -2.89
CA ALA A 132 7.82 16.85 -3.80
C ALA A 132 6.76 17.51 -4.70
N ILE A 133 5.67 16.82 -5.02
CA ILE A 133 4.55 17.38 -5.76
C ILE A 133 3.91 18.52 -4.94
N SER A 134 3.55 18.26 -3.68
CA SER A 134 2.97 19.26 -2.77
C SER A 134 3.92 20.44 -2.55
N GLN A 135 5.23 20.18 -2.41
CA GLN A 135 6.24 21.23 -2.27
C GLN A 135 6.31 22.12 -3.52
N ALA A 136 6.26 21.54 -4.71
CA ALA A 136 6.32 22.29 -5.97
C ALA A 136 5.08 23.17 -6.22
N VAL A 137 3.90 22.74 -5.76
CA VAL A 137 2.65 23.47 -5.98
C VAL A 137 2.26 24.39 -4.81
N ALA A 138 2.98 24.33 -3.69
CA ALA A 138 2.75 25.17 -2.51
C ALA A 138 2.71 26.69 -2.79
N PRO A 139 3.56 27.27 -3.70
CA PRO A 139 3.47 28.68 -4.08
C PRO A 139 2.12 29.10 -4.67
N HIS A 140 1.33 28.13 -5.15
CA HIS A 140 -0.02 28.35 -5.69
C HIS A 140 -1.13 28.09 -4.66
N ASN A 141 -0.78 27.86 -3.38
CA ASN A 141 -1.69 27.45 -2.31
C ASN A 141 -2.46 26.15 -2.65
N LEU A 142 -1.75 25.22 -3.31
CA LEU A 142 -2.24 23.90 -3.69
C LEU A 142 -1.40 22.81 -3.03
N TYR A 143 -1.94 21.58 -2.97
CA TYR A 143 -1.24 20.39 -2.53
C TYR A 143 -1.80 19.13 -3.21
N TYR A 144 -1.04 18.04 -3.17
CA TYR A 144 -1.45 16.69 -3.54
C TYR A 144 -1.89 15.96 -2.26
N ALA A 145 -3.14 15.48 -2.23
CA ALA A 145 -3.77 15.05 -0.99
C ALA A 145 -3.28 13.68 -0.44
N PRO A 146 -3.12 12.61 -1.25
CA PRO A 146 -2.64 11.34 -0.71
C PRO A 146 -1.26 11.47 -0.08
N ASP A 147 -1.15 11.11 1.21
CA ASP A 147 0.05 11.33 2.02
C ASP A 147 0.51 10.07 2.77
N PRO A 148 0.92 9.01 2.05
CA PRO A 148 1.44 7.82 2.70
C PRO A 148 2.57 8.16 3.69
N SER A 149 2.71 7.38 4.75
CA SER A 149 3.73 7.62 5.78
C SER A 149 5.14 7.75 5.18
N SER A 150 5.39 7.08 4.05
CA SER A 150 6.63 7.13 3.28
C SER A 150 6.72 8.30 2.28
N GLN A 151 5.83 9.30 2.30
CA GLN A 151 5.74 10.38 1.28
C GLN A 151 7.05 11.13 0.99
N ILE A 152 7.97 11.18 1.95
CA ILE A 152 9.29 11.80 1.78
C ILE A 152 10.21 10.98 0.85
N ALA A 153 9.94 9.71 0.69
CA ALA A 153 10.78 8.74 -0.02
C ALA A 153 10.05 8.06 -1.18
N CYS A 154 8.77 7.68 -1.02
CA CYS A 154 8.01 6.95 -2.03
C CYS A 154 7.83 7.76 -3.32
N SER A 155 7.73 7.07 -4.44
CA SER A 155 7.53 7.65 -5.77
C SER A 155 6.06 7.60 -6.19
N ILE A 156 5.64 8.58 -6.99
CA ILE A 156 4.24 8.64 -7.48
C ILE A 156 3.87 7.43 -8.35
N GLY A 157 4.80 6.88 -9.14
CA GLY A 157 4.57 5.66 -9.90
C GLY A 157 4.35 4.44 -9.01
N GLY A 158 5.03 4.36 -7.85
CA GLY A 158 4.77 3.37 -6.83
C GLY A 158 3.40 3.58 -6.16
N ASN A 159 3.02 4.83 -5.88
CA ASN A 159 1.70 5.14 -5.36
C ASN A 159 0.58 4.72 -6.32
N VAL A 160 0.77 4.89 -7.64
CA VAL A 160 -0.16 4.38 -8.66
C VAL A 160 -0.20 2.87 -8.65
N ALA A 161 0.95 2.20 -8.59
CA ALA A 161 1.02 0.74 -8.62
C ALA A 161 0.31 0.07 -7.44
N GLU A 162 0.41 0.64 -6.23
CA GLU A 162 -0.18 0.08 -5.01
C GLU A 162 -1.55 0.71 -4.66
N ASN A 163 -2.00 1.75 -5.37
CA ASN A 163 -3.12 2.60 -4.96
C ASN A 163 -2.92 3.15 -3.55
N ALA A 164 -1.73 3.68 -3.28
CA ALA A 164 -1.32 4.08 -1.95
C ALA A 164 -2.27 5.10 -1.31
N GLY A 165 -2.42 4.98 0.00
CA GLY A 165 -3.27 5.81 0.85
C GLY A 165 -2.51 6.75 1.75
N GLY A 166 -2.93 6.85 3.01
CA GLY A 166 -2.34 7.67 4.06
C GLY A 166 -3.39 8.23 5.02
N VAL A 167 -2.96 9.12 5.90
CA VAL A 167 -3.74 9.68 6.99
C VAL A 167 -5.02 10.40 6.54
N HIS A 168 -4.95 11.08 5.39
CA HIS A 168 -6.03 11.96 4.92
C HIS A 168 -7.00 11.29 3.93
N CYS A 169 -6.89 9.96 3.74
CA CYS A 169 -7.71 9.22 2.77
C CYS A 169 -9.19 9.19 3.11
N LEU A 170 -9.55 9.23 4.41
CA LEU A 170 -10.94 9.30 4.84
C LEU A 170 -11.71 10.46 4.15
N LYS A 171 -11.10 11.63 4.07
CA LYS A 171 -11.72 12.84 3.49
C LYS A 171 -11.39 13.05 2.02
N TYR A 172 -10.17 12.75 1.62
CA TYR A 172 -9.64 13.14 0.32
C TYR A 172 -9.41 11.96 -0.64
N GLY A 173 -9.60 10.73 -0.16
CA GLY A 173 -9.48 9.50 -0.95
C GLY A 173 -8.05 9.04 -1.17
N LEU A 174 -7.94 7.83 -1.71
CA LEU A 174 -6.70 7.16 -2.10
C LEU A 174 -6.10 7.77 -3.37
N THR A 175 -4.98 7.24 -3.82
CA THR A 175 -4.33 7.65 -5.06
C THR A 175 -5.29 7.64 -6.25
N VAL A 176 -6.09 6.59 -6.44
CA VAL A 176 -7.06 6.47 -7.57
C VAL A 176 -8.04 7.65 -7.66
N HIS A 177 -8.47 8.21 -6.53
CA HIS A 177 -9.39 9.35 -6.50
C HIS A 177 -8.71 10.69 -6.83
N ASN A 178 -7.38 10.71 -6.83
CA ASN A 178 -6.54 11.88 -7.03
C ASN A 178 -5.70 11.83 -8.32
N LEU A 179 -5.99 10.86 -9.20
CA LEU A 179 -5.46 10.77 -10.56
C LEU A 179 -6.46 11.33 -11.56
N LEU A 180 -5.93 11.96 -12.61
CA LEU A 180 -6.70 12.36 -13.79
C LEU A 180 -6.32 11.50 -15.01
N LYS A 181 -5.02 11.25 -15.17
CA LYS A 181 -4.48 10.54 -16.33
C LYS A 181 -3.15 9.90 -16.01
N ILE A 182 -2.88 8.76 -16.63
CA ILE A 182 -1.55 8.14 -16.65
C ILE A 182 -1.16 7.76 -18.06
N GLU A 183 0.14 7.84 -18.35
CA GLU A 183 0.75 7.22 -19.52
C GLU A 183 1.39 5.91 -19.11
N VAL A 184 1.16 4.87 -19.90
CA VAL A 184 1.58 3.49 -19.60
C VAL A 184 2.29 2.91 -20.81
N GLN A 185 3.36 2.17 -20.55
CA GLN A 185 4.04 1.36 -21.56
C GLN A 185 3.71 -0.12 -21.31
N THR A 186 3.15 -0.79 -22.30
CA THR A 186 2.90 -2.25 -22.26
C THR A 186 4.18 -3.02 -22.59
N LEU A 187 4.19 -4.32 -22.35
CA LEU A 187 5.37 -5.17 -22.59
C LEU A 187 5.71 -5.31 -24.08
N ASP A 188 4.71 -5.29 -24.95
CA ASP A 188 4.86 -5.38 -26.41
C ASP A 188 5.25 -4.05 -27.07
N GLY A 189 5.40 -2.98 -26.28
CA GLY A 189 5.90 -1.69 -26.74
C GLY A 189 4.80 -0.68 -27.10
N GLU A 190 3.53 -0.99 -26.83
CA GLU A 190 2.45 -0.03 -27.02
C GLU A 190 2.42 1.02 -25.90
N ALA A 191 2.17 2.28 -26.26
CA ALA A 191 1.92 3.36 -25.31
C ALA A 191 0.42 3.58 -25.19
N LEU A 192 -0.09 3.54 -23.95
CA LEU A 192 -1.51 3.77 -23.65
C LEU A 192 -1.65 5.03 -22.80
N THR A 193 -2.65 5.84 -23.14
CA THR A 193 -3.10 6.95 -22.30
C THR A 193 -4.40 6.54 -21.63
N LEU A 194 -4.41 6.47 -20.29
CA LEU A 194 -5.56 6.07 -19.49
C LEU A 194 -6.06 7.28 -18.68
N GLY A 195 -7.36 7.57 -18.77
CA GLY A 195 -7.95 8.78 -18.20
C GLY A 195 -7.87 9.98 -19.14
N SER A 196 -8.18 11.16 -18.61
CA SER A 196 -8.19 12.41 -19.37
C SER A 196 -7.92 13.63 -18.47
N ASP A 197 -7.87 14.82 -19.05
CA ASP A 197 -7.82 16.07 -18.27
C ASP A 197 -9.18 16.44 -17.64
N ALA A 198 -10.26 15.73 -17.98
CA ALA A 198 -11.58 15.84 -17.38
C ALA A 198 -11.74 14.87 -16.21
N LEU A 199 -12.73 15.10 -15.35
CA LEU A 199 -12.99 14.25 -14.18
C LEU A 199 -13.66 12.91 -14.56
N ASP A 200 -14.24 12.81 -15.76
CA ASP A 200 -14.97 11.64 -16.21
C ASP A 200 -14.20 10.90 -17.30
N SER A 201 -14.19 9.58 -17.23
CA SER A 201 -13.67 8.70 -18.28
C SER A 201 -14.81 8.07 -19.06
N PRO A 202 -14.89 8.24 -20.40
CA PRO A 202 -15.90 7.56 -21.21
C PRO A 202 -15.57 6.06 -21.30
N GLY A 203 -16.59 5.20 -21.22
CA GLY A 203 -16.44 3.75 -21.29
C GLY A 203 -16.03 3.13 -19.95
N PHE A 204 -15.27 2.04 -20.00
CA PHE A 204 -14.71 1.43 -18.79
C PHE A 204 -13.63 2.30 -18.18
N ASP A 205 -13.62 2.40 -16.85
CA ASP A 205 -12.58 3.13 -16.11
C ASP A 205 -11.28 2.33 -16.06
N LEU A 206 -10.51 2.41 -17.14
CA LEU A 206 -9.21 1.74 -17.22
C LEU A 206 -8.16 2.41 -16.32
N LEU A 207 -8.34 3.69 -15.95
CA LEU A 207 -7.46 4.37 -15.01
C LEU A 207 -7.57 3.75 -13.62
N ALA A 208 -8.80 3.53 -13.14
CA ALA A 208 -9.04 2.84 -11.87
C ALA A 208 -8.59 1.37 -11.92
N LEU A 209 -8.83 0.66 -13.02
CA LEU A 209 -8.39 -0.72 -13.22
C LEU A 209 -6.86 -0.86 -13.14
N PHE A 210 -6.13 0.09 -13.71
CA PHE A 210 -4.66 0.07 -13.74
C PHE A 210 -4.06 0.51 -12.40
N THR A 211 -4.73 1.40 -11.67
CA THR A 211 -4.29 1.86 -10.35
C THR A 211 -4.45 0.75 -9.32
N GLY A 212 -3.38 0.40 -8.62
CA GLY A 212 -3.35 -0.76 -7.72
C GLY A 212 -3.04 -2.09 -8.40
N SER A 213 -2.63 -2.08 -9.69
CA SER A 213 -2.27 -3.30 -10.43
C SER A 213 -0.86 -3.82 -10.15
N GLU A 214 -0.11 -3.19 -9.26
CA GLU A 214 1.24 -3.60 -8.81
C GLU A 214 2.23 -3.84 -9.98
N GLY A 215 2.08 -3.06 -11.08
CA GLY A 215 2.92 -3.21 -12.27
C GLY A 215 2.65 -4.47 -13.09
N MET A 216 1.54 -5.17 -12.85
CA MET A 216 1.19 -6.39 -13.59
C MET A 216 0.58 -6.11 -14.96
N LEU A 217 0.02 -4.92 -15.18
CA LEU A 217 -0.68 -4.57 -16.43
C LEU A 217 0.18 -3.70 -17.37
N GLY A 218 1.27 -3.14 -16.87
CA GLY A 218 2.16 -2.26 -17.63
C GLY A 218 3.07 -1.44 -16.75
N VAL A 219 3.88 -0.58 -17.36
CA VAL A 219 4.82 0.32 -16.70
C VAL A 219 4.31 1.75 -16.77
N THR A 220 4.00 2.37 -15.63
CA THR A 220 3.61 3.79 -15.57
C THR A 220 4.81 4.67 -15.93
N THR A 221 4.61 5.59 -16.86
CA THR A 221 5.66 6.46 -17.40
C THR A 221 5.44 7.94 -17.14
N GLU A 222 4.19 8.39 -17.05
CA GLU A 222 3.80 9.71 -16.60
C GLU A 222 2.51 9.64 -15.79
N VAL A 223 2.34 10.58 -14.86
CA VAL A 223 1.17 10.68 -13.99
C VAL A 223 0.66 12.12 -13.99
N THR A 224 -0.61 12.31 -14.27
CA THR A 224 -1.31 13.59 -14.08
C THR A 224 -2.16 13.50 -12.83
N VAL A 225 -1.77 14.23 -11.79
CA VAL A 225 -2.45 14.25 -10.49
C VAL A 225 -3.39 15.44 -10.38
N LYS A 226 -4.48 15.25 -9.65
CA LYS A 226 -5.38 16.30 -9.21
C LYS A 226 -4.80 17.01 -7.99
N LEU A 227 -4.88 18.34 -7.96
CA LEU A 227 -4.42 19.18 -6.86
C LEU A 227 -5.62 19.78 -6.13
N LEU A 228 -5.51 19.89 -4.82
CA LEU A 228 -6.51 20.50 -3.96
C LEU A 228 -6.01 21.84 -3.42
N PRO A 229 -6.90 22.82 -3.17
CA PRO A 229 -6.55 24.00 -2.39
C PRO A 229 -6.17 23.62 -0.98
N LYS A 230 -5.09 24.21 -0.46
CA LYS A 230 -4.70 23.98 0.94
C LYS A 230 -5.81 24.50 1.86
N PRO A 231 -6.30 23.69 2.83
CA PRO A 231 -7.30 24.15 3.79
C PRO A 231 -6.80 25.39 4.55
N PRO A 232 -7.65 26.41 4.75
CA PRO A 232 -7.27 27.62 5.50
C PRO A 232 -6.85 27.32 6.94
N VAL A 233 -7.55 26.36 7.57
CA VAL A 233 -7.34 25.97 8.97
C VAL A 233 -7.32 24.46 9.09
N ALA A 234 -6.46 23.95 9.98
CA ALA A 234 -6.48 22.58 10.47
C ALA A 234 -6.28 22.58 11.98
N ARG A 235 -7.09 21.82 12.72
CA ARG A 235 -7.02 21.68 14.18
C ARG A 235 -7.03 20.20 14.55
N VAL A 236 -6.29 19.84 15.60
CA VAL A 236 -6.18 18.45 16.06
C VAL A 236 -6.63 18.32 17.51
N LEU A 237 -7.55 17.38 17.74
CA LEU A 237 -7.91 16.89 19.07
C LEU A 237 -7.16 15.58 19.34
N LEU A 238 -6.58 15.49 20.55
CA LEU A 238 -6.03 14.25 21.11
C LEU A 238 -6.96 13.78 22.22
N ALA A 239 -7.59 12.65 22.05
CA ALA A 239 -8.45 12.04 23.06
C ALA A 239 -7.82 10.78 23.65
N SER A 240 -7.95 10.61 24.96
CA SER A 240 -7.42 9.46 25.70
C SER A 240 -8.56 8.59 26.19
N PHE A 241 -8.35 7.27 26.21
CA PHE A 241 -9.34 6.30 26.65
C PHE A 241 -8.70 5.27 27.58
N ASP A 242 -9.49 4.79 28.55
CA ASP A 242 -9.16 3.66 29.43
C ASP A 242 -9.52 2.30 28.82
N SER A 243 -9.97 2.27 27.56
CA SER A 243 -10.37 1.07 26.83
C SER A 243 -10.23 1.31 25.32
N VAL A 244 -9.64 0.33 24.64
CA VAL A 244 -9.54 0.28 23.18
C VAL A 244 -10.93 0.21 22.54
N GLU A 245 -11.88 -0.49 23.18
CA GLU A 245 -13.28 -0.59 22.73
C GLU A 245 -13.95 0.79 22.67
N LYS A 246 -13.82 1.59 23.76
CA LYS A 246 -14.40 2.94 23.82
C LYS A 246 -13.84 3.85 22.72
N ALA A 247 -12.54 3.77 22.46
CA ALA A 247 -11.91 4.52 21.38
C ALA A 247 -12.49 4.10 20.01
N GLY A 248 -12.66 2.80 19.77
CA GLY A 248 -13.27 2.28 18.56
C GLY A 248 -14.73 2.71 18.37
N LEU A 249 -15.53 2.74 19.44
CA LEU A 249 -16.90 3.25 19.40
C LEU A 249 -16.94 4.74 19.07
N ALA A 250 -16.05 5.54 19.67
CA ALA A 250 -15.93 6.97 19.40
C ALA A 250 -15.67 7.29 17.91
N VAL A 251 -14.86 6.48 17.24
CA VAL A 251 -14.63 6.58 15.78
C VAL A 251 -15.94 6.44 15.01
N GLY A 252 -16.72 5.40 15.34
CA GLY A 252 -18.04 5.17 14.73
C GLY A 252 -18.99 6.33 14.97
N ASP A 253 -19.03 6.85 16.18
CA ASP A 253 -19.93 7.93 16.58
C ASP A 253 -19.60 9.26 15.88
N ILE A 254 -18.33 9.62 15.72
CA ILE A 254 -17.92 10.81 14.97
C ILE A 254 -18.48 10.75 13.54
N ILE A 255 -18.28 9.66 12.84
CA ILE A 255 -18.75 9.50 11.45
C ILE A 255 -20.27 9.43 11.37
N ALA A 256 -20.94 8.72 12.33
CA ALA A 256 -22.39 8.61 12.35
C ALA A 256 -23.09 9.96 12.58
N ASN A 257 -22.40 10.91 13.24
CA ASN A 257 -22.88 12.28 13.41
C ASN A 257 -22.60 13.21 12.21
N GLY A 258 -22.14 12.64 11.08
CA GLY A 258 -21.93 13.37 9.82
C GLY A 258 -20.64 14.19 9.76
N ILE A 259 -19.73 13.99 10.71
CA ILE A 259 -18.42 14.65 10.72
C ILE A 259 -17.41 13.77 9.98
N ILE A 260 -16.74 14.34 8.95
CA ILE A 260 -15.68 13.66 8.20
C ILE A 260 -14.36 14.39 8.48
N PRO A 261 -13.57 13.93 9.45
CA PRO A 261 -12.28 14.51 9.77
C PRO A 261 -11.30 14.44 8.58
N GLY A 262 -10.37 15.38 8.53
CA GLY A 262 -9.22 15.31 7.62
C GLY A 262 -8.39 14.05 7.89
N GLY A 263 -8.18 13.72 9.17
CA GLY A 263 -7.55 12.49 9.62
C GLY A 263 -8.15 12.01 10.95
N LEU A 264 -8.29 10.71 11.13
CA LEU A 264 -8.78 10.10 12.37
C LEU A 264 -7.98 8.82 12.64
N GLU A 265 -7.01 8.94 13.54
CA GLU A 265 -5.98 7.95 13.79
C GLU A 265 -6.09 7.37 15.20
N MET A 266 -5.81 6.07 15.34
CA MET A 266 -5.82 5.39 16.62
C MET A 266 -4.48 4.72 16.92
N MET A 267 -4.09 4.73 18.21
CA MET A 267 -2.93 4.00 18.74
C MET A 267 -3.32 3.33 20.05
N ASP A 268 -2.86 2.08 20.25
CA ASP A 268 -2.99 1.38 21.53
C ASP A 268 -1.85 1.74 22.51
N ASN A 269 -1.94 1.26 23.76
CA ASN A 269 -0.96 1.58 24.80
C ASN A 269 0.48 1.20 24.43
N LEU A 270 0.67 0.06 23.76
CA LEU A 270 2.02 -0.39 23.37
C LEU A 270 2.65 0.58 22.36
N SER A 271 1.88 1.02 21.39
CA SER A 271 2.28 2.01 20.38
C SER A 271 2.48 3.41 20.99
N ILE A 272 1.60 3.82 21.91
CA ILE A 272 1.70 5.10 22.63
C ILE A 272 3.05 5.19 23.36
N ARG A 273 3.39 4.16 24.15
CA ARG A 273 4.64 4.11 24.91
C ARG A 273 5.86 4.12 23.99
N ALA A 274 5.84 3.32 22.93
CA ALA A 274 6.93 3.29 21.96
C ALA A 274 7.16 4.68 21.33
N ALA A 275 6.09 5.35 20.89
CA ALA A 275 6.16 6.66 20.28
C ALA A 275 6.63 7.73 21.28
N GLU A 276 6.15 7.71 22.54
CA GLU A 276 6.53 8.66 23.55
C GLU A 276 8.01 8.52 23.94
N ASP A 277 8.50 7.29 24.12
CA ASP A 277 9.91 7.01 24.38
C ASP A 277 10.83 7.42 23.23
N PHE A 278 10.30 7.45 22.01
CA PHE A 278 11.09 7.76 20.81
C PHE A 278 11.20 9.27 20.56
N ILE A 279 10.09 10.03 20.65
CA ILE A 279 10.06 11.42 20.20
C ILE A 279 9.46 12.41 21.21
N HIS A 280 8.94 11.95 22.34
CA HIS A 280 8.31 12.81 23.36
C HIS A 280 7.19 13.69 22.79
N ALA A 281 6.18 13.03 22.18
CA ALA A 281 5.04 13.69 21.54
C ALA A 281 4.08 14.36 22.54
N GLY A 282 4.20 14.04 23.84
CA GLY A 282 3.30 14.47 24.90
C GLY A 282 2.06 13.59 25.02
N TYR A 283 2.16 12.33 24.61
CA TYR A 283 1.09 11.35 24.73
C TYR A 283 0.93 10.82 26.18
N PRO A 284 -0.29 10.54 26.63
CA PRO A 284 -0.55 9.96 27.94
C PRO A 284 -0.20 8.47 27.93
N VAL A 285 0.92 8.09 28.57
CA VAL A 285 1.45 6.72 28.59
C VAL A 285 0.64 5.73 29.40
N ASP A 286 -0.31 6.21 30.20
CA ASP A 286 -1.26 5.44 31.01
C ASP A 286 -2.62 5.21 30.32
N ALA A 287 -2.84 5.80 29.14
CA ALA A 287 -4.03 5.53 28.33
C ALA A 287 -3.94 4.15 27.65
N GLU A 288 -5.06 3.41 27.64
CA GLU A 288 -5.16 2.16 26.87
C GLU A 288 -5.25 2.42 25.36
N ALA A 289 -5.82 3.55 24.96
CA ALA A 289 -5.82 4.02 23.57
C ALA A 289 -5.86 5.54 23.48
N ILE A 290 -5.35 6.07 22.37
CA ILE A 290 -5.57 7.48 21.97
C ILE A 290 -6.20 7.55 20.59
N LEU A 291 -6.98 8.61 20.38
CA LEU A 291 -7.43 9.07 19.06
C LEU A 291 -6.84 10.44 18.76
N LEU A 292 -6.31 10.60 17.55
CA LEU A 292 -5.99 11.89 16.94
C LEU A 292 -7.05 12.20 15.89
N CYS A 293 -7.79 13.29 16.09
CA CYS A 293 -8.81 13.75 15.16
C CYS A 293 -8.42 15.11 14.59
N GLU A 294 -8.09 15.16 13.31
CA GLU A 294 -7.81 16.41 12.59
C GLU A 294 -9.04 16.89 11.85
N LEU A 295 -9.44 18.12 12.11
CA LEU A 295 -10.52 18.82 11.44
C LEU A 295 -9.94 19.96 10.62
N ASP A 296 -10.26 20.02 9.34
CA ASP A 296 -9.72 20.99 8.41
C ASP A 296 -10.78 21.57 7.50
N GLY A 297 -10.63 22.84 7.15
CA GLY A 297 -11.60 23.56 6.32
C GLY A 297 -11.66 25.04 6.62
N VAL A 298 -12.87 25.64 6.54
CA VAL A 298 -13.15 27.03 6.88
C VAL A 298 -13.21 27.18 8.40
N GLU A 299 -12.71 28.29 8.94
CA GLU A 299 -12.57 28.55 10.39
C GLU A 299 -13.87 28.30 11.18
N SER A 300 -15.03 28.82 10.68
CA SER A 300 -16.32 28.65 11.36
C SER A 300 -16.73 27.18 11.51
N ASP A 301 -16.56 26.43 10.43
CA ASP A 301 -16.98 25.02 10.35
C ASP A 301 -16.06 24.14 11.21
N VAL A 302 -14.73 24.42 11.13
CA VAL A 302 -13.75 23.71 11.96
C VAL A 302 -13.98 23.96 13.45
N GLN A 303 -14.35 25.21 13.84
CA GLN A 303 -14.65 25.52 15.23
C GLN A 303 -15.89 24.75 15.73
N GLU A 304 -16.99 24.77 14.97
CA GLU A 304 -18.20 24.04 15.29
C GLU A 304 -17.96 22.53 15.39
N ASP A 305 -17.24 21.95 14.42
CA ASP A 305 -16.93 20.54 14.40
C ASP A 305 -15.99 20.14 15.55
N CYS A 306 -15.03 20.99 15.95
CA CYS A 306 -14.21 20.75 17.15
C CYS A 306 -15.07 20.61 18.42
N GLU A 307 -16.05 21.48 18.61
CA GLU A 307 -16.96 21.43 19.76
C GLU A 307 -17.83 20.16 19.73
N ARG A 308 -18.39 19.82 18.57
CA ARG A 308 -19.17 18.59 18.36
C ARG A 308 -18.34 17.33 18.60
N VAL A 309 -17.13 17.25 18.04
CA VAL A 309 -16.22 16.11 18.22
C VAL A 309 -15.83 15.97 19.67
N ASN A 310 -15.50 17.07 20.38
CA ASN A 310 -15.20 17.05 21.81
C ASN A 310 -16.36 16.42 22.63
N ASP A 311 -17.59 16.86 22.36
CA ASP A 311 -18.78 16.31 23.04
C ASP A 311 -19.00 14.83 22.74
N ILE A 312 -18.78 14.39 21.49
CA ILE A 312 -18.89 12.98 21.09
C ILE A 312 -17.84 12.14 21.82
N LEU A 313 -16.58 12.58 21.85
CA LEU A 313 -15.48 11.89 22.52
C LEU A 313 -15.75 11.72 24.02
N LEU A 314 -16.19 12.79 24.71
CA LEU A 314 -16.54 12.74 26.13
C LEU A 314 -17.74 11.79 26.39
N LYS A 315 -18.77 11.80 25.56
CA LYS A 315 -19.92 10.88 25.64
C LYS A 315 -19.51 9.42 25.41
N ALA A 316 -18.56 9.17 24.52
CA ALA A 316 -18.00 7.84 24.28
C ALA A 316 -17.10 7.34 25.42
N GLY A 317 -16.81 8.18 26.43
CA GLY A 317 -16.04 7.82 27.62
C GLY A 317 -14.54 8.14 27.52
N ALA A 318 -14.17 9.15 26.73
CA ALA A 318 -12.81 9.69 26.77
C ALA A 318 -12.47 10.18 28.18
N THR A 319 -11.31 9.81 28.68
CA THR A 319 -10.81 10.22 30.01
C THR A 319 -10.20 11.61 29.98
N ASP A 320 -9.71 12.04 28.82
CA ASP A 320 -9.21 13.40 28.58
C ASP A 320 -9.35 13.74 27.07
N VAL A 321 -9.62 15.01 26.75
CA VAL A 321 -9.64 15.53 25.38
C VAL A 321 -8.90 16.84 25.34
N ARG A 322 -7.83 16.90 24.55
CA ARG A 322 -6.99 18.09 24.37
C ARG A 322 -7.04 18.60 22.95
N LEU A 323 -7.44 19.84 22.75
CA LEU A 323 -7.26 20.56 21.51
C LEU A 323 -5.82 21.13 21.45
N ALA A 324 -5.09 20.88 20.37
CA ALA A 324 -3.76 21.44 20.16
C ALA A 324 -3.82 22.98 20.27
N GLN A 325 -2.98 23.55 21.15
CA GLN A 325 -2.99 24.98 21.49
C GLN A 325 -2.41 25.85 20.37
N ASP A 326 -1.47 25.29 19.64
CA ASP A 326 -0.78 25.96 18.53
C ASP A 326 -0.30 24.96 17.46
N GLU A 327 0.25 25.48 16.38
CA GLU A 327 0.79 24.67 15.28
C GLU A 327 1.95 23.76 15.73
N ALA A 328 2.76 24.19 16.69
CA ALA A 328 3.86 23.39 17.19
C ALA A 328 3.37 22.15 17.94
N GLU A 329 2.31 22.27 18.72
CA GLU A 329 1.68 21.15 19.41
C GLU A 329 0.96 20.22 18.44
N ARG A 330 0.25 20.77 17.45
CA ARG A 330 -0.35 20.00 16.35
C ARG A 330 0.70 19.13 15.63
N VAL A 331 1.81 19.73 15.25
CA VAL A 331 2.94 19.04 14.61
C VAL A 331 3.54 17.96 15.51
N ARG A 332 3.66 18.18 16.83
CA ARG A 332 4.14 17.17 17.78
C ARG A 332 3.22 15.98 17.88
N PHE A 333 1.90 16.18 17.94
CA PHE A 333 0.93 15.10 17.97
C PHE A 333 1.06 14.23 16.70
N TRP A 334 1.12 14.86 15.53
CA TRP A 334 1.33 14.13 14.28
C TRP A 334 2.71 13.46 14.19
N ALA A 335 3.73 14.07 14.75
CA ALA A 335 5.05 13.46 14.78
C ALA A 335 5.05 12.13 15.55
N GLY A 336 4.32 12.04 16.69
CA GLY A 336 4.12 10.79 17.43
C GLY A 336 3.54 9.70 16.55
N ARG A 337 2.43 9.98 15.88
CA ARG A 337 1.77 9.03 15.00
C ARG A 337 2.64 8.60 13.80
N LYS A 338 3.27 9.57 13.13
CA LYS A 338 4.12 9.31 11.95
C LYS A 338 5.39 8.52 12.28
N ASN A 339 5.89 8.61 13.51
CA ASN A 339 7.06 7.88 13.97
C ASN A 339 6.72 6.60 14.74
N ALA A 340 5.46 6.17 14.81
CA ALA A 340 5.07 4.97 15.54
C ALA A 340 5.76 3.71 14.98
N PHE A 341 5.87 3.57 13.65
CA PHE A 341 6.56 2.45 13.01
C PHE A 341 8.04 2.35 13.40
N PRO A 342 8.89 3.37 13.20
CA PRO A 342 10.27 3.29 13.66
C PRO A 342 10.40 3.23 15.19
N ALA A 343 9.44 3.79 15.95
CA ALA A 343 9.43 3.72 17.41
C ALA A 343 9.29 2.28 17.93
N VAL A 344 8.47 1.46 17.26
CA VAL A 344 8.27 0.05 17.61
C VAL A 344 9.57 -0.75 17.50
N GLY A 345 10.50 -0.36 16.63
CA GLY A 345 11.85 -0.94 16.56
C GLY A 345 12.69 -0.81 17.85
N ARG A 346 12.23 -0.03 18.85
CA ARG A 346 12.86 0.01 20.18
C ARG A 346 12.39 -1.09 21.13
N ILE A 347 11.24 -1.68 20.84
CA ILE A 347 10.62 -2.70 21.71
C ILE A 347 10.64 -4.10 21.09
N SER A 348 11.01 -4.20 19.82
CA SER A 348 11.24 -5.45 19.10
C SER A 348 12.28 -5.24 18.00
N PRO A 349 13.18 -6.22 17.73
CA PRO A 349 14.14 -6.10 16.63
C PRO A 349 13.46 -6.05 15.27
N ASP A 350 12.37 -6.77 15.09
CA ASP A 350 11.60 -6.85 13.85
C ASP A 350 10.10 -6.66 14.12
N TYR A 351 9.37 -6.26 13.09
CA TYR A 351 7.91 -6.25 13.08
C TYR A 351 7.37 -6.60 11.70
N TYR A 352 6.19 -7.21 11.68
CA TYR A 352 5.45 -7.56 10.48
C TYR A 352 4.14 -6.76 10.46
N CYS A 353 3.99 -5.86 9.49
CA CYS A 353 2.87 -4.93 9.42
C CYS A 353 1.77 -5.47 8.53
N MET A 354 0.59 -5.68 9.08
CA MET A 354 -0.61 -6.02 8.30
C MET A 354 -1.33 -4.75 7.80
N ASP A 355 -2.25 -4.94 6.84
CA ASP A 355 -2.92 -3.84 6.14
C ASP A 355 -4.36 -4.20 5.77
N GLY A 356 -5.07 -4.88 6.65
CA GLY A 356 -6.48 -5.22 6.44
C GLY A 356 -7.39 -4.00 6.60
N THR A 357 -8.49 -3.97 5.84
CA THR A 357 -9.53 -2.94 6.00
C THR A 357 -10.80 -3.56 6.54
N ILE A 358 -11.50 -2.86 7.41
CA ILE A 358 -12.75 -3.35 8.04
C ILE A 358 -13.85 -2.29 8.02
N PRO A 359 -15.13 -2.69 8.05
CA PRO A 359 -16.20 -1.76 8.38
C PRO A 359 -15.97 -1.16 9.78
N ARG A 360 -16.00 0.17 9.92
CA ARG A 360 -15.71 0.88 11.19
C ARG A 360 -16.46 0.33 12.41
N ARG A 361 -17.73 -0.08 12.21
CA ARG A 361 -18.55 -0.71 13.28
C ARG A 361 -17.95 -2.01 13.83
N ALA A 362 -17.11 -2.69 13.06
CA ALA A 362 -16.47 -3.94 13.47
C ALA A 362 -15.18 -3.71 14.27
N LEU A 363 -14.68 -2.47 14.34
CA LEU A 363 -13.40 -2.13 14.94
C LEU A 363 -13.21 -2.69 16.37
N PRO A 364 -14.14 -2.52 17.34
CA PRO A 364 -13.96 -3.08 18.67
C PRO A 364 -13.79 -4.60 18.68
N GLY A 365 -14.65 -5.31 17.95
CA GLY A 365 -14.61 -6.78 17.89
C GLY A 365 -13.37 -7.33 17.19
N VAL A 366 -12.86 -6.63 16.16
CA VAL A 366 -11.63 -7.04 15.47
C VAL A 366 -10.42 -6.82 16.36
N LEU A 367 -10.34 -5.70 17.09
CA LEU A 367 -9.25 -5.46 18.05
C LEU A 367 -9.21 -6.51 19.16
N GLU A 368 -10.38 -6.90 19.69
CA GLU A 368 -10.49 -8.02 20.62
C GLU A 368 -10.05 -9.34 19.98
N GLY A 369 -10.41 -9.58 18.73
CA GLY A 369 -9.95 -10.73 17.92
C GLY A 369 -8.43 -10.76 17.78
N ILE A 370 -7.81 -9.63 17.44
CA ILE A 370 -6.35 -9.48 17.34
C ILE A 370 -5.69 -9.78 18.70
N ALA A 371 -6.25 -9.27 19.80
CA ALA A 371 -5.71 -9.53 21.14
C ALA A 371 -5.76 -11.03 21.50
N ARG A 372 -6.83 -11.75 21.14
CA ARG A 372 -6.92 -13.22 21.32
C ARG A 372 -5.91 -13.96 20.46
N LEU A 373 -5.78 -13.59 19.21
CA LEU A 373 -4.79 -14.18 18.28
C LEU A 373 -3.35 -13.94 18.78
N SER A 374 -3.04 -12.71 19.21
CA SER A 374 -1.75 -12.34 19.82
C SER A 374 -1.39 -13.30 20.97
N GLN A 375 -2.34 -13.58 21.88
CA GLN A 375 -2.14 -14.53 22.97
C GLN A 375 -1.96 -15.98 22.48
N GLN A 376 -2.73 -16.40 21.48
CA GLN A 376 -2.67 -17.75 20.91
C GLN A 376 -1.32 -18.05 20.26
N TYR A 377 -0.77 -17.05 19.54
CA TYR A 377 0.51 -17.18 18.83
C TYR A 377 1.73 -16.80 19.69
N ASP A 378 1.50 -16.33 20.92
CA ASP A 378 2.54 -15.84 21.83
C ASP A 378 3.44 -14.79 21.16
N LEU A 379 2.82 -13.82 20.47
CA LEU A 379 3.47 -12.69 19.81
C LEU A 379 2.73 -11.40 20.18
N ARG A 380 3.48 -10.37 20.55
CA ARG A 380 2.88 -9.07 20.86
C ARG A 380 2.46 -8.36 19.56
N VAL A 381 1.33 -7.65 19.61
CA VAL A 381 0.84 -6.83 18.51
C VAL A 381 0.65 -5.40 18.99
N ALA A 382 1.26 -4.45 18.30
CA ALA A 382 1.08 -3.02 18.52
C ALA A 382 0.15 -2.46 17.43
N ASN A 383 -0.94 -1.77 17.84
CA ASN A 383 -1.96 -1.31 16.90
C ASN A 383 -1.81 0.20 16.65
N VAL A 384 -1.58 0.55 15.38
CA VAL A 384 -1.45 1.93 14.90
C VAL A 384 -2.14 2.02 13.54
N PHE A 385 -3.30 2.68 13.43
CA PHE A 385 -4.07 2.58 12.19
C PHE A 385 -4.93 3.80 11.88
N HIS A 386 -5.38 3.87 10.62
CA HIS A 386 -6.32 4.86 10.10
C HIS A 386 -7.74 4.47 10.53
N ALA A 387 -8.12 4.86 11.77
CA ALA A 387 -9.40 4.44 12.35
C ALA A 387 -10.59 5.01 11.57
N GLY A 388 -10.42 6.18 10.94
CA GLY A 388 -11.46 6.87 10.20
C GLY A 388 -11.98 6.13 8.97
N ASP A 389 -11.13 5.46 8.22
CA ASP A 389 -11.49 4.67 7.04
C ASP A 389 -11.49 3.16 7.28
N GLY A 390 -11.03 2.73 8.45
CA GLY A 390 -11.01 1.32 8.86
C GLY A 390 -9.80 0.55 8.35
N ASN A 391 -8.79 1.21 7.83
CA ASN A 391 -7.54 0.58 7.41
C ASN A 391 -6.64 0.35 8.63
N MET A 392 -6.38 -0.90 8.93
CA MET A 392 -5.70 -1.36 10.13
C MET A 392 -4.25 -1.73 9.87
N HIS A 393 -3.34 -1.26 10.73
CA HIS A 393 -1.93 -1.63 10.69
C HIS A 393 -1.50 -2.27 12.02
N PRO A 394 -1.95 -3.49 12.34
CA PRO A 394 -1.38 -4.24 13.45
C PRO A 394 0.07 -4.60 13.13
N LEU A 395 0.99 -4.20 14.00
CA LEU A 395 2.41 -4.47 13.94
C LEU A 395 2.69 -5.69 14.81
N ILE A 396 2.90 -6.84 14.19
CA ILE A 396 3.25 -8.09 14.86
C ILE A 396 4.73 -8.05 15.18
N LEU A 397 5.07 -8.07 16.47
CA LEU A 397 6.44 -7.94 16.96
C LEU A 397 7.10 -9.31 17.03
N PHE A 398 8.29 -9.46 16.44
CA PHE A 398 9.02 -10.71 16.45
C PHE A 398 10.54 -10.47 16.39
N ASP A 399 11.33 -11.53 16.57
CA ASP A 399 12.76 -11.55 16.33
C ASP A 399 13.09 -12.57 15.23
N ALA A 400 13.57 -12.07 14.08
CA ALA A 400 13.94 -12.93 12.95
C ALA A 400 15.10 -13.89 13.27
N ASN A 401 15.87 -13.65 14.34
CA ASN A 401 16.95 -14.53 14.78
C ASN A 401 16.42 -15.73 15.60
N GLU A 402 15.20 -15.64 16.15
CA GLU A 402 14.58 -16.73 16.88
C GLU A 402 13.94 -17.74 15.92
N PRO A 403 14.34 -19.03 15.96
CA PRO A 403 13.84 -20.05 15.03
C PRO A 403 12.32 -20.17 15.03
N GLY A 404 11.69 -19.97 13.87
CA GLY A 404 10.25 -20.13 13.67
C GLY A 404 9.38 -18.94 14.08
N GLU A 405 9.95 -17.87 14.66
CA GLU A 405 9.16 -16.69 15.03
C GLU A 405 8.59 -15.97 13.81
N PHE A 406 9.37 -15.79 12.77
CA PHE A 406 8.89 -15.20 11.53
C PHE A 406 7.71 -15.98 10.92
N ALA A 407 7.82 -17.32 10.85
CA ALA A 407 6.73 -18.15 10.33
C ALA A 407 5.43 -18.02 11.17
N ARG A 408 5.57 -17.93 12.51
CA ARG A 408 4.41 -17.64 13.39
C ARG A 408 3.83 -16.24 13.16
N ALA A 409 4.69 -15.24 12.90
CA ALA A 409 4.25 -13.88 12.59
C ALA A 409 3.50 -13.83 11.26
N GLU A 410 3.97 -14.53 10.23
CA GLU A 410 3.25 -14.68 8.95
C GLU A 410 1.88 -15.33 9.13
N GLU A 411 1.83 -16.46 9.88
CA GLU A 411 0.58 -17.16 10.12
C GLU A 411 -0.40 -16.30 10.91
N LEU A 412 0.05 -15.64 11.99
CA LEU A 412 -0.76 -14.68 12.76
C LEU A 412 -1.29 -13.55 11.86
N GLY A 413 -0.43 -12.98 11.01
CA GLY A 413 -0.81 -11.95 10.05
C GLY A 413 -1.91 -12.42 9.10
N GLY A 414 -1.75 -13.62 8.55
CA GLY A 414 -2.78 -14.25 7.72
C GLY A 414 -4.12 -14.40 8.43
N LYS A 415 -4.13 -14.83 9.72
CA LYS A 415 -5.35 -14.95 10.52
C LYS A 415 -6.00 -13.60 10.83
N ILE A 416 -5.22 -12.55 11.02
CA ILE A 416 -5.75 -11.19 11.18
C ILE A 416 -6.45 -10.74 9.90
N LEU A 417 -5.86 -10.98 8.72
CA LEU A 417 -6.48 -10.64 7.43
C LEU A 417 -7.75 -11.46 7.16
N GLU A 418 -7.75 -12.76 7.48
CA GLU A 418 -8.96 -13.59 7.40
C GLU A 418 -10.08 -13.03 8.28
N LEU A 419 -9.76 -12.61 9.51
CA LEU A 419 -10.72 -11.94 10.41
C LEU A 419 -11.27 -10.64 9.79
N CYS A 420 -10.45 -9.86 9.09
CA CYS A 420 -10.92 -8.66 8.38
C CYS A 420 -11.95 -9.02 7.29
N VAL A 421 -11.72 -10.08 6.54
CA VAL A 421 -12.67 -10.58 5.51
C VAL A 421 -13.97 -11.08 6.15
N GLU A 422 -13.90 -11.85 7.25
CA GLU A 422 -15.07 -12.38 7.96
C GLU A 422 -16.05 -11.30 8.41
N VAL A 423 -15.56 -10.13 8.79
CA VAL A 423 -16.41 -8.99 9.17
C VAL A 423 -16.89 -8.13 8.00
N GLY A 424 -16.60 -8.55 6.76
CA GLY A 424 -16.99 -7.85 5.52
C GLY A 424 -16.01 -6.77 5.08
N GLY A 425 -14.76 -6.91 5.46
CA GLY A 425 -13.65 -6.05 5.06
C GLY A 425 -12.82 -6.61 3.90
N SER A 426 -11.55 -6.21 3.83
CA SER A 426 -10.61 -6.57 2.78
C SER A 426 -9.23 -6.90 3.35
N ILE A 427 -8.47 -7.73 2.62
CA ILE A 427 -7.10 -8.12 3.00
C ILE A 427 -6.06 -7.01 2.77
N SER A 428 -6.41 -5.95 2.06
CA SER A 428 -5.51 -4.81 1.85
C SER A 428 -6.29 -3.51 1.76
N GLY A 429 -5.79 -2.46 2.39
CA GLY A 429 -6.31 -1.09 2.30
C GLY A 429 -5.47 -0.20 1.39
N GLU A 430 -4.14 -0.23 1.54
CA GLU A 430 -3.25 0.68 0.83
C GLU A 430 -1.89 0.10 0.42
N HIS A 431 -1.46 -1.05 1.01
CA HIS A 431 -0.13 -1.62 0.73
C HIS A 431 -0.10 -2.49 -0.53
N GLY A 432 -1.25 -2.93 -1.05
CA GLY A 432 -1.34 -3.93 -2.09
C GLY A 432 -1.24 -5.37 -1.56
N ILE A 433 -1.30 -6.33 -2.46
CA ILE A 433 -1.27 -7.77 -2.16
C ILE A 433 0.17 -8.30 -2.23
N GLY A 434 0.86 -7.97 -3.31
CA GLY A 434 2.24 -8.37 -3.55
C GLY A 434 2.47 -9.87 -3.44
N ARG A 435 3.58 -10.21 -2.81
CA ARG A 435 3.92 -11.57 -2.40
C ARG A 435 3.30 -11.93 -1.06
N GLU A 436 3.16 -10.96 -0.18
CA GLU A 436 2.77 -11.10 1.22
C GLU A 436 1.39 -11.74 1.38
N LYS A 437 0.38 -11.18 0.71
CA LYS A 437 -1.03 -11.52 0.94
C LYS A 437 -1.64 -12.41 -0.15
N ILE A 438 -0.82 -12.95 -1.05
CA ILE A 438 -1.30 -13.72 -2.19
C ILE A 438 -2.16 -14.94 -1.79
N ASN A 439 -1.87 -15.56 -0.63
CA ASN A 439 -2.66 -16.67 -0.10
C ASN A 439 -4.05 -16.20 0.39
N GLN A 440 -4.11 -15.01 1.00
CA GLN A 440 -5.33 -14.45 1.55
C GLN A 440 -6.30 -13.97 0.45
N MET A 441 -5.82 -13.78 -0.79
CA MET A 441 -6.71 -13.62 -1.96
C MET A 441 -7.70 -14.79 -2.08
N CYS A 442 -7.26 -16.01 -1.76
CA CYS A 442 -8.12 -17.20 -1.78
C CYS A 442 -9.15 -17.23 -0.63
N ALA A 443 -8.94 -16.45 0.44
CA ALA A 443 -9.92 -16.27 1.50
C ALA A 443 -10.98 -15.23 1.14
N GLN A 444 -10.60 -14.20 0.40
CA GLN A 444 -11.49 -13.10 0.03
C GLN A 444 -12.27 -13.36 -1.25
N PHE A 445 -11.66 -13.97 -2.27
CA PHE A 445 -12.21 -14.12 -3.61
C PHE A 445 -12.47 -15.59 -3.96
N ASN A 446 -13.58 -15.86 -4.63
CA ASN A 446 -13.90 -17.18 -5.14
C ASN A 446 -13.16 -17.48 -6.48
N SER A 447 -13.29 -18.73 -6.98
CA SER A 447 -12.61 -19.19 -8.20
C SER A 447 -12.97 -18.38 -9.45
N ASP A 448 -14.24 -17.96 -9.59
CA ASP A 448 -14.68 -17.21 -10.76
C ASP A 448 -14.10 -15.79 -10.76
N GLU A 449 -13.97 -15.18 -9.59
CA GLU A 449 -13.33 -13.87 -9.40
C GLU A 449 -11.83 -13.95 -9.68
N ILE A 450 -11.13 -14.96 -9.16
CA ILE A 450 -9.69 -15.18 -9.44
C ILE A 450 -9.50 -15.42 -10.95
N THR A 451 -10.36 -16.22 -11.58
CA THR A 451 -10.35 -16.44 -13.04
C THR A 451 -10.52 -15.13 -13.81
N THR A 452 -11.38 -14.24 -13.33
CA THR A 452 -11.59 -12.93 -13.95
C THR A 452 -10.33 -12.05 -13.83
N PHE A 453 -9.65 -12.06 -12.69
CA PHE A 453 -8.38 -11.34 -12.53
C PHE A 453 -7.31 -11.86 -13.49
N HIS A 454 -7.20 -13.18 -13.68
CA HIS A 454 -6.31 -13.76 -14.67
C HIS A 454 -6.68 -13.34 -16.11
N ALA A 455 -7.97 -13.26 -16.44
CA ALA A 455 -8.42 -12.80 -17.76
C ALA A 455 -8.05 -11.32 -18.01
N VAL A 456 -8.18 -10.46 -17.00
CA VAL A 456 -7.75 -9.06 -17.08
C VAL A 456 -6.22 -8.99 -17.27
N LYS A 457 -5.47 -9.73 -16.46
CA LYS A 457 -4.00 -9.81 -16.60
C LYS A 457 -3.60 -10.24 -18.01
N ALA A 458 -4.22 -11.29 -18.54
CA ALA A 458 -3.94 -11.81 -19.88
C ALA A 458 -4.29 -10.84 -21.02
N ALA A 459 -5.22 -9.91 -20.81
CA ALA A 459 -5.56 -8.89 -21.79
C ALA A 459 -4.44 -7.84 -21.95
N PHE A 460 -3.66 -7.55 -20.90
CA PHE A 460 -2.56 -6.60 -20.92
C PHE A 460 -1.20 -7.27 -21.08
N ASP A 461 -1.03 -8.45 -20.54
CA ASP A 461 0.23 -9.20 -20.53
C ASP A 461 -0.05 -10.70 -20.82
N PRO A 462 -0.28 -11.06 -22.09
CA PRO A 462 -0.64 -12.41 -22.48
C PRO A 462 0.47 -13.45 -22.22
N ASP A 463 1.70 -13.00 -22.10
CA ASP A 463 2.87 -13.84 -21.83
C ASP A 463 3.22 -13.99 -20.33
N GLY A 464 2.55 -13.22 -19.45
CA GLY A 464 2.72 -13.30 -18.01
C GLY A 464 4.12 -12.86 -17.50
N LEU A 465 4.78 -11.94 -18.22
CA LEU A 465 6.15 -11.52 -17.93
C LEU A 465 6.24 -10.28 -17.02
N LEU A 466 5.15 -9.51 -16.86
CA LEU A 466 5.11 -8.35 -15.98
C LEU A 466 4.76 -8.76 -14.55
N ASN A 467 5.68 -8.53 -13.64
CA ASN A 467 5.58 -8.78 -12.21
C ASN A 467 4.96 -10.16 -11.83
N PRO A 468 5.46 -11.28 -12.38
CA PRO A 468 4.87 -12.60 -12.17
C PRO A 468 4.98 -13.09 -10.72
N GLY A 469 4.03 -13.97 -10.32
CA GLY A 469 4.03 -14.63 -9.02
C GLY A 469 3.61 -13.76 -7.84
N LYS A 470 2.88 -12.68 -8.12
CA LYS A 470 2.35 -11.73 -7.13
C LYS A 470 0.91 -11.37 -7.42
N ASN A 471 0.24 -10.75 -6.46
CA ASN A 471 -1.12 -10.24 -6.50
C ASN A 471 -2.17 -11.34 -6.77
N ILE A 472 -2.17 -11.99 -7.91
CA ILE A 472 -3.17 -12.98 -8.31
C ILE A 472 -2.63 -14.39 -8.05
N PRO A 473 -3.24 -15.18 -7.12
CA PRO A 473 -2.85 -16.57 -6.89
C PRO A 473 -3.28 -17.48 -8.04
N THR A 474 -2.60 -18.62 -8.24
CA THR A 474 -3.11 -19.69 -9.09
C THR A 474 -4.28 -20.41 -8.41
N LEU A 475 -5.16 -21.02 -9.19
CA LEU A 475 -6.26 -21.82 -8.62
C LEU A 475 -5.74 -23.03 -7.82
N HIS A 476 -4.63 -23.66 -8.24
CA HIS A 476 -3.93 -24.70 -7.49
C HIS A 476 -3.52 -24.21 -6.10
N ARG A 477 -2.94 -23.02 -6.00
CA ARG A 477 -2.55 -22.40 -4.71
C ARG A 477 -3.77 -22.21 -3.81
N CYS A 478 -4.90 -21.75 -4.37
CA CYS A 478 -6.13 -21.59 -3.61
C CYS A 478 -6.71 -22.95 -3.12
N ALA A 479 -6.61 -23.99 -3.92
CA ALA A 479 -7.02 -25.33 -3.52
C ALA A 479 -6.17 -25.85 -2.34
N GLU A 480 -4.86 -25.64 -2.38
CA GLU A 480 -3.93 -26.00 -1.30
C GLU A 480 -4.16 -25.18 -0.04
N PHE A 481 -4.35 -23.87 -0.18
CA PHE A 481 -4.63 -22.94 0.94
C PHE A 481 -5.91 -23.33 1.69
N GLY A 482 -6.99 -23.67 0.96
CA GLY A 482 -8.24 -24.17 1.53
C GLY A 482 -8.12 -25.56 2.17
N ALA A 483 -6.91 -26.11 2.26
CA ALA A 483 -6.58 -27.44 2.79
C ALA A 483 -7.47 -28.55 2.19
N MET A 484 -8.01 -28.32 0.99
CA MET A 484 -8.91 -29.21 0.24
C MET A 484 -10.11 -29.74 1.06
N HIS A 485 -10.55 -29.02 2.08
CA HIS A 485 -11.67 -29.41 2.91
C HIS A 485 -13.01 -29.21 2.19
N VAL A 486 -13.94 -30.12 2.43
CA VAL A 486 -15.34 -30.00 1.99
C VAL A 486 -16.08 -29.07 2.95
N HIS A 487 -16.53 -27.91 2.45
CA HIS A 487 -17.34 -26.97 3.22
C HIS A 487 -18.82 -27.12 2.82
N HIS A 488 -19.70 -27.42 3.80
CA HIS A 488 -21.14 -27.61 3.58
C HIS A 488 -21.51 -28.59 2.43
N GLY A 489 -20.69 -29.62 2.23
CA GLY A 489 -20.89 -30.59 1.15
C GLY A 489 -20.35 -30.17 -0.23
N HIS A 490 -19.74 -29.01 -0.32
CA HIS A 490 -19.09 -28.52 -1.53
C HIS A 490 -17.57 -28.60 -1.42
N LEU A 491 -16.93 -29.03 -2.48
CA LEU A 491 -15.50 -29.12 -2.62
C LEU A 491 -15.02 -27.85 -3.34
N PRO A 492 -14.13 -27.03 -2.75
CA PRO A 492 -13.51 -25.93 -3.50
C PRO A 492 -12.72 -26.46 -4.70
N PHE A 493 -12.82 -25.78 -5.84
CA PHE A 493 -12.10 -26.10 -7.08
C PHE A 493 -12.20 -27.57 -7.50
N PRO A 494 -13.44 -28.09 -7.77
CA PRO A 494 -13.65 -29.52 -8.07
C PRO A 494 -13.01 -29.97 -9.39
N GLU A 495 -12.66 -29.04 -10.27
CA GLU A 495 -12.02 -29.26 -11.58
C GLU A 495 -10.50 -29.51 -11.50
N LEU A 496 -9.86 -29.21 -10.37
CA LEU A 496 -8.43 -29.43 -10.20
C LEU A 496 -8.13 -30.90 -9.84
N GLU A 497 -7.10 -31.46 -10.46
CA GLU A 497 -6.57 -32.78 -10.09
C GLU A 497 -6.01 -32.73 -8.66
N ARG A 498 -6.30 -33.77 -7.90
CA ARG A 498 -5.90 -33.93 -6.49
C ARG A 498 -5.07 -35.18 -6.34
N PHE A 499 -3.90 -35.02 -5.79
CA PHE A 499 -2.95 -36.11 -5.52
C PHE A 499 -2.96 -36.50 -4.05
#